data_64b883e5e9035fef819e56765502ba5c
#
_entry.id   64b883e5e9035fef819e56765502ba5c
#
_cell.length_a   1.000
_cell.length_b   1.000
_cell.length_c   1.000
_cell.angle_alpha   90.00
_cell.angle_beta   90.00
_cell.angle_gamma   90.00
#
_symmetry.space_group_name_H-M   'P 1'
#
loop_
_entity.id
_entity.type
_entity.pdbx_description
1 polymer ?
#
loop_
_entity_poly.entity_id
_entity_poly.type
_entity_poly.pdbx_seq_one_letter_code
_entity_poly.pdbx_strand_id
1 'polypeptide(L)'
;ASRGLGDVYKRQHLIRENERAGKLDLLCASIPDPEAAAQAQGLQHTKMLYVAKPRGVRRYYPMVFLERCFGVAAPYDPWYQKVQLSLALELPTPDLIVAEGGTLTQCSAISKMFGKRRCLAHLHGQTSCSHEMDAIYGGILALSEFIRDDYLKTSELDRKHAYILHNCIDTARFVPGPADAALRASLGFAPEDFVVLFCGRLEPDKGIHKLLEAMENIHDPRIKLLIVGSPFFGRTQQSPFLRKLEQQAETLGDRVRFTGYVPNDSMPEYYRLADLVCVPTLVEEAAGLVAVEAMGCGRPVLATRSGGMPEYLDGSQAVLVDRDGNVAGQLSFAIRMLYEHPDLRAQMSTAGVKTAQRYSSARFYDDFVRIVYDFGGHLWNSPSSV
;
A
#
# COMPACT_ATOMS: atom_id res chain seq x y z
N ALA A 1 10.17 2.88 12.17
CA ALA A 1 9.34 1.90 11.48
C ALA A 1 8.98 2.45 10.12
N SER A 2 9.66 1.95 9.11
CA SER A 2 9.39 2.23 7.69
C SER A 2 8.18 1.41 7.22
N ARG A 3 7.03 1.58 7.82
CA ARG A 3 5.79 1.03 7.26
C ARG A 3 5.19 2.09 6.35
N GLY A 4 4.80 1.66 5.14
CA GLY A 4 4.53 2.53 4.02
C GLY A 4 3.52 3.65 4.32
N LEU A 5 3.72 4.78 3.72
CA LEU A 5 2.78 5.91 3.70
C LEU A 5 1.34 5.44 3.39
N GLY A 6 1.17 4.35 2.64
CA GLY A 6 -0.13 3.75 2.34
C GLY A 6 -0.99 3.42 3.56
N ASP A 7 -0.41 2.98 4.68
CA ASP A 7 -1.18 2.60 5.88
C ASP A 7 -1.71 3.84 6.64
N VAL A 8 -0.99 4.95 6.58
CA VAL A 8 -1.44 6.23 7.18
C VAL A 8 -2.60 6.79 6.38
N TYR A 9 -2.51 6.80 5.05
CA TYR A 9 -3.58 7.32 4.18
C TYR A 9 -4.87 6.51 4.29
N LYS A 10 -4.79 5.18 4.37
CA LYS A 10 -5.99 4.33 4.56
C LYS A 10 -6.76 4.67 5.82
N ARG A 11 -6.07 4.85 6.94
CA ARG A 11 -6.71 5.25 8.21
C ARG A 11 -7.36 6.62 8.10
N GLN A 12 -6.71 7.57 7.42
CA GLN A 12 -7.31 8.89 7.16
C GLN A 12 -8.56 8.79 6.30
N HIS A 13 -8.55 7.92 5.26
CA HIS A 13 -9.74 7.66 4.44
C HIS A 13 -10.86 7.03 5.27
N LEU A 14 -10.55 6.01 6.08
CA LEU A 14 -11.53 5.37 6.96
C LEU A 14 -12.19 6.37 7.91
N ILE A 15 -11.40 7.19 8.58
CA ILE A 15 -11.89 8.23 9.49
C ILE A 15 -12.76 9.22 8.74
N ARG A 16 -12.29 9.77 7.62
CA ARG A 16 -13.01 10.75 6.81
C ARG A 16 -14.38 10.25 6.34
N GLU A 17 -14.42 9.03 5.83
CA GLU A 17 -15.68 8.43 5.38
C GLU A 17 -16.61 8.08 6.56
N ASN A 18 -16.04 7.68 7.70
CA ASN A 18 -16.84 7.44 8.92
C ASN A 18 -17.46 8.73 9.45
N GLU A 19 -16.72 9.84 9.47
CA GLU A 19 -17.26 11.17 9.88
C GLU A 19 -18.41 11.63 8.98
N ARG A 20 -18.39 11.26 7.68
CA ARG A 20 -19.47 11.55 6.74
C ARG A 20 -20.69 10.66 6.94
N ALA A 21 -20.49 9.40 7.25
CA ALA A 21 -21.53 8.38 7.27
C ALA A 21 -22.10 8.10 8.67
N GLY A 22 -21.31 8.28 9.73
CA GLY A 22 -21.70 8.07 11.13
C GLY A 22 -22.12 6.65 11.47
N LYS A 23 -21.55 5.64 10.77
CA LYS A 23 -21.98 4.23 10.94
C LYS A 23 -21.26 3.51 12.09
N LEU A 24 -20.09 4.01 12.50
CA LEU A 24 -19.25 3.37 13.52
C LEU A 24 -18.76 4.42 14.53
N ASP A 25 -18.68 4.04 15.79
CA ASP A 25 -17.96 4.78 16.79
C ASP A 25 -16.51 4.27 16.84
N LEU A 26 -15.58 5.03 16.28
CA LEU A 26 -14.18 4.64 16.15
C LEU A 26 -13.34 5.17 17.31
N LEU A 27 -12.48 4.32 17.85
CA LEU A 27 -11.37 4.70 18.70
C LEU A 27 -10.06 4.34 18.01
N CYS A 28 -9.29 5.35 17.59
CA CYS A 28 -8.02 5.18 16.89
C CYS A 28 -6.86 5.50 17.81
N ALA A 29 -5.99 4.52 18.09
CA ALA A 29 -4.77 4.76 18.85
C ALA A 29 -3.60 5.14 17.93
N SER A 30 -2.90 6.23 18.24
CA SER A 30 -1.76 6.72 17.46
C SER A 30 -0.67 7.34 18.35
N ILE A 31 0.49 7.57 17.76
CA ILE A 31 1.55 8.39 18.37
C ILE A 31 1.13 9.86 18.27
N PRO A 32 1.43 10.69 19.28
CA PRO A 32 1.16 12.12 19.21
C PRO A 32 1.83 12.77 17.99
N ASP A 33 1.01 13.42 17.20
CA ASP A 33 1.41 14.23 16.06
C ASP A 33 0.59 15.53 16.11
N PRO A 34 1.22 16.70 16.23
CA PRO A 34 0.50 17.96 16.38
C PRO A 34 -0.42 18.31 15.20
N GLU A 35 -0.01 17.99 13.96
CA GLU A 35 -0.81 18.26 12.78
C GLU A 35 -2.02 17.32 12.73
N ALA A 36 -1.80 16.02 12.97
CA ALA A 36 -2.87 15.04 13.06
C ALA A 36 -3.83 15.34 14.23
N ALA A 37 -3.31 15.83 15.35
CA ALA A 37 -4.14 16.24 16.48
C ALA A 37 -5.01 17.46 16.15
N ALA A 38 -4.48 18.43 15.41
CA ALA A 38 -5.24 19.57 14.95
C ALA A 38 -6.36 19.18 13.97
N GLN A 39 -6.06 18.28 13.04
CA GLN A 39 -7.05 17.73 12.09
C GLN A 39 -8.14 16.88 12.75
N ALA A 40 -7.82 16.28 13.90
CA ALA A 40 -8.77 15.47 14.68
C ALA A 40 -9.73 16.30 15.57
N GLN A 41 -9.51 17.61 15.66
CA GLN A 41 -10.41 18.49 16.42
C GLN A 41 -11.75 18.62 15.67
N GLY A 42 -12.84 18.26 16.35
CA GLY A 42 -14.19 18.35 15.81
C GLY A 42 -14.71 17.06 15.16
N LEU A 43 -13.97 15.96 15.20
CA LEU A 43 -14.50 14.65 14.81
C LEU A 43 -15.66 14.26 15.74
N GLN A 44 -16.76 13.75 15.17
CA GLN A 44 -17.97 13.39 15.91
C GLN A 44 -18.10 11.89 16.16
N HIS A 45 -17.61 11.09 15.23
CA HIS A 45 -17.71 9.62 15.23
C HIS A 45 -16.37 8.92 15.43
N THR A 46 -15.30 9.70 15.65
CA THR A 46 -13.96 9.15 15.85
C THR A 46 -13.26 9.84 17.02
N LYS A 47 -12.88 9.06 18.01
CA LYS A 47 -12.02 9.49 19.10
C LYS A 47 -10.58 9.11 18.83
N MET A 48 -9.67 10.07 18.90
CA MET A 48 -8.23 9.82 18.76
C MET A 48 -7.58 9.67 20.12
N LEU A 49 -6.90 8.56 20.36
CA LEU A 49 -6.12 8.28 21.55
C LEU A 49 -4.64 8.44 21.22
N TYR A 50 -4.04 9.51 21.69
CA TYR A 50 -2.62 9.79 21.47
C TYR A 50 -1.78 9.24 22.64
N VAL A 51 -1.00 8.19 22.34
CA VAL A 51 -0.13 7.55 23.32
C VAL A 51 1.32 7.84 22.99
N ALA A 52 1.97 8.67 23.78
CA ALA A 52 3.37 9.03 23.58
C ALA A 52 4.30 7.81 23.75
N LYS A 53 5.27 7.67 22.84
CA LYS A 53 6.34 6.69 23.02
C LYS A 53 7.10 6.96 24.32
N PRO A 54 7.43 5.93 25.10
CA PRO A 54 8.21 6.11 26.32
C PRO A 54 9.55 6.79 26.02
N ARG A 55 9.92 7.79 26.80
CA ARG A 55 11.26 8.39 26.74
C ARG A 55 12.25 7.41 27.36
N GLY A 56 13.36 7.11 26.66
CA GLY A 56 14.42 6.26 27.19
C GLY A 56 14.72 5.01 26.36
N VAL A 57 14.80 5.15 25.05
CA VAL A 57 15.13 4.07 24.08
C VAL A 57 16.40 3.29 24.47
N ARG A 58 17.33 3.88 25.20
CA ARG A 58 18.59 3.21 25.62
C ARG A 58 18.38 1.94 26.47
N ARG A 59 17.26 1.78 27.18
CA ARG A 59 16.95 0.56 27.94
C ARG A 59 16.52 -0.62 27.05
N TYR A 60 16.17 -0.37 25.79
CA TYR A 60 15.67 -1.37 24.85
C TYR A 60 16.71 -1.85 23.84
N TYR A 61 17.84 -1.15 23.69
CA TYR A 61 18.92 -1.57 22.80
C TYR A 61 19.39 -3.03 23.02
N PRO A 62 19.53 -3.54 24.25
CA PRO A 62 19.92 -4.92 24.46
C PRO A 62 18.89 -5.91 23.92
N MET A 63 17.58 -5.59 24.01
CA MET A 63 16.51 -6.49 23.58
C MET A 63 16.32 -6.48 22.07
N VAL A 64 16.40 -5.32 21.42
CA VAL A 64 16.41 -5.21 19.95
C VAL A 64 17.66 -5.89 19.37
N PHE A 65 18.80 -5.83 20.09
CA PHE A 65 20.02 -6.53 19.72
C PHE A 65 19.86 -8.03 19.85
N LEU A 66 19.27 -8.54 20.94
CA LEU A 66 18.97 -9.97 21.14
C LEU A 66 17.99 -10.49 20.08
N GLU A 67 16.93 -9.72 19.74
CA GLU A 67 16.00 -10.07 18.67
C GLU A 67 16.72 -10.18 17.32
N ARG A 68 17.59 -9.22 16.99
CA ARG A 68 18.35 -9.23 15.73
C ARG A 68 19.44 -10.31 15.66
N CYS A 69 20.11 -10.60 16.78
CA CYS A 69 21.24 -11.53 16.78
C CYS A 69 20.84 -12.98 17.04
N PHE A 70 19.74 -13.22 17.76
CA PHE A 70 19.37 -14.55 18.25
C PHE A 70 17.95 -14.96 17.86
N GLY A 71 17.22 -14.14 17.10
CA GLY A 71 15.84 -14.43 16.70
C GLY A 71 14.84 -14.54 17.86
N VAL A 72 15.24 -14.08 19.06
CA VAL A 72 14.37 -14.10 20.23
C VAL A 72 13.44 -12.91 20.14
N ALA A 73 12.13 -13.14 19.92
CA ALA A 73 11.13 -12.09 19.90
C ALA A 73 11.21 -11.23 21.16
N ALA A 74 11.33 -9.92 21.00
CA ALA A 74 11.32 -8.99 22.12
C ALA A 74 9.99 -9.13 22.88
N PRO A 75 9.99 -9.61 24.13
CA PRO A 75 8.75 -9.96 24.84
C PRO A 75 7.92 -8.73 25.22
N TYR A 76 8.34 -7.52 24.87
CA TYR A 76 7.79 -6.33 25.45
C TYR A 76 8.01 -5.06 24.61
N ASP A 77 6.92 -4.44 24.14
CA ASP A 77 6.92 -3.07 23.63
C ASP A 77 6.13 -2.16 24.58
N PRO A 78 6.83 -1.25 25.30
CA PRO A 78 6.19 -0.37 26.30
C PRO A 78 5.15 0.59 25.71
N TRP A 79 5.26 0.90 24.42
CA TRP A 79 4.25 1.74 23.77
C TRP A 79 2.93 0.99 23.66
N TYR A 80 2.98 -0.27 23.20
CA TYR A 80 1.78 -1.11 23.10
C TYR A 80 1.14 -1.40 24.47
N GLN A 81 1.93 -1.56 25.53
CA GLN A 81 1.37 -1.68 26.88
C GLN A 81 0.64 -0.41 27.33
N LYS A 82 1.21 0.76 27.02
CA LYS A 82 0.51 2.02 27.29
C LYS A 82 -0.77 2.14 26.48
N VAL A 83 -0.74 1.76 25.21
CA VAL A 83 -1.94 1.71 24.36
C VAL A 83 -2.99 0.79 24.98
N GLN A 84 -2.60 -0.42 25.38
CA GLN A 84 -3.52 -1.37 26.05
C GLN A 84 -4.12 -0.82 27.33
N LEU A 85 -3.28 -0.27 28.21
CA LEU A 85 -3.74 0.32 29.45
C LEU A 85 -4.67 1.51 29.20
N SER A 86 -4.31 2.37 28.24
CA SER A 86 -5.14 3.51 27.87
C SER A 86 -6.47 3.08 27.26
N LEU A 87 -6.49 2.04 26.40
CA LEU A 87 -7.73 1.46 25.86
C LEU A 87 -8.60 0.87 26.98
N ALA A 88 -8.00 0.16 27.92
CA ALA A 88 -8.72 -0.43 29.06
C ALA A 88 -9.34 0.63 30.01
N LEU A 89 -8.72 1.81 30.12
CA LEU A 89 -9.22 2.92 30.92
C LEU A 89 -10.30 3.73 30.19
N GLU A 90 -10.27 3.76 28.87
CA GLU A 90 -11.17 4.58 28.05
C GLU A 90 -12.47 3.85 27.65
N LEU A 91 -12.45 2.52 27.60
CA LEU A 91 -13.56 1.72 27.11
C LEU A 91 -13.91 0.58 28.06
N PRO A 92 -15.19 0.36 28.37
CA PRO A 92 -15.61 -0.81 29.12
C PRO A 92 -15.26 -2.12 28.39
N THR A 93 -15.58 -2.24 27.11
CA THR A 93 -15.18 -3.36 26.24
C THR A 93 -15.47 -2.96 24.79
N PRO A 94 -14.49 -2.95 23.89
CA PRO A 94 -14.74 -2.69 22.48
C PRO A 94 -15.52 -3.87 21.84
N ASP A 95 -16.43 -3.55 20.93
CA ASP A 95 -17.14 -4.59 20.17
C ASP A 95 -16.17 -5.34 19.25
N LEU A 96 -15.24 -4.61 18.63
CA LEU A 96 -14.26 -5.14 17.71
C LEU A 96 -12.93 -4.38 17.80
N ILE A 97 -11.85 -5.08 17.58
CA ILE A 97 -10.49 -4.53 17.51
C ILE A 97 -9.87 -4.93 16.17
N VAL A 98 -9.42 -3.95 15.39
CA VAL A 98 -8.67 -4.17 14.18
C VAL A 98 -7.20 -3.80 14.40
N ALA A 99 -6.31 -4.79 14.28
CA ALA A 99 -4.88 -4.59 14.44
C ALA A 99 -4.22 -4.26 13.09
N GLU A 100 -3.78 -3.03 12.96
CA GLU A 100 -3.02 -2.52 11.79
C GLU A 100 -1.52 -2.81 11.94
N GLY A 101 -1.15 -4.09 11.89
CA GLY A 101 0.22 -4.56 12.15
C GLY A 101 0.55 -4.64 13.66
N GLY A 102 1.82 -4.86 13.98
CA GLY A 102 2.31 -5.12 15.33
C GLY A 102 3.08 -6.44 15.38
N THR A 103 3.80 -6.71 16.47
CA THR A 103 4.39 -8.03 16.71
C THR A 103 3.35 -8.96 17.31
N LEU A 104 3.54 -10.27 17.15
CA LEU A 104 2.64 -11.29 17.73
C LEU A 104 2.49 -11.12 19.25
N THR A 105 3.59 -10.84 19.95
CA THR A 105 3.58 -10.64 21.41
C THR A 105 2.72 -9.46 21.84
N GLN A 106 2.78 -8.36 21.08
CA GLN A 106 2.01 -7.15 21.35
C GLN A 106 0.51 -7.39 21.16
N CYS A 107 0.15 -8.05 20.05
CA CYS A 107 -1.24 -8.34 19.71
C CYS A 107 -1.83 -9.43 20.62
N SER A 108 -1.01 -10.39 21.07
CA SER A 108 -1.43 -11.43 22.03
C SER A 108 -1.95 -10.85 23.34
N ALA A 109 -1.33 -9.77 23.84
CA ALA A 109 -1.78 -9.17 25.09
C ALA A 109 -3.16 -8.46 24.92
N ILE A 110 -3.40 -7.82 23.78
CA ILE A 110 -4.72 -7.23 23.46
C ILE A 110 -5.77 -8.35 23.35
N SER A 111 -5.46 -9.43 22.66
CA SER A 111 -6.35 -10.58 22.51
C SER A 111 -6.69 -11.26 23.85
N LYS A 112 -5.70 -11.36 24.75
CA LYS A 112 -5.94 -11.88 26.11
C LYS A 112 -6.83 -10.99 26.94
N MET A 113 -6.74 -9.66 26.76
CA MET A 113 -7.54 -8.70 27.51
C MET A 113 -9.00 -8.66 27.05
N PHE A 114 -9.24 -8.63 25.74
CA PHE A 114 -10.57 -8.39 25.18
C PHE A 114 -11.23 -9.64 24.52
N GLY A 115 -10.50 -10.73 24.42
CA GLY A 115 -10.92 -11.95 23.80
C GLY A 115 -10.57 -12.04 22.31
N LYS A 116 -9.99 -13.17 21.90
CA LYS A 116 -9.57 -13.48 20.52
C LYS A 116 -10.68 -13.21 19.49
N ARG A 117 -11.92 -13.59 19.81
CA ARG A 117 -13.06 -13.47 18.90
C ARG A 117 -13.39 -12.03 18.51
N ARG A 118 -12.93 -11.03 19.26
CA ARG A 118 -13.10 -9.60 18.97
C ARG A 118 -11.97 -9.01 18.16
N CYS A 119 -10.93 -9.77 17.84
CA CYS A 119 -9.71 -9.28 17.22
C CYS A 119 -9.63 -9.73 15.75
N LEU A 120 -9.51 -8.76 14.84
CA LEU A 120 -9.17 -8.94 13.44
C LEU A 120 -7.74 -8.47 13.18
N ALA A 121 -6.97 -9.22 12.41
CA ALA A 121 -5.67 -8.76 11.89
C ALA A 121 -5.84 -8.19 10.48
N HIS A 122 -5.36 -6.98 10.21
CA HIS A 122 -5.26 -6.46 8.85
C HIS A 122 -3.89 -6.80 8.26
N LEU A 123 -3.90 -7.67 7.24
CA LEU A 123 -2.69 -8.19 6.60
C LEU A 123 -2.31 -7.30 5.42
N HIS A 124 -1.13 -6.66 5.51
CA HIS A 124 -0.58 -5.80 4.46
C HIS A 124 0.39 -6.52 3.50
N GLY A 125 0.58 -7.81 3.67
CA GLY A 125 1.46 -8.66 2.88
C GLY A 125 1.41 -10.10 3.36
N GLN A 126 2.23 -10.95 2.72
CA GLN A 126 2.42 -12.32 3.14
C GLN A 126 3.02 -12.41 4.56
N THR A 127 2.68 -13.44 5.30
CA THR A 127 3.19 -13.70 6.63
C THR A 127 3.60 -15.16 6.76
N SER A 128 4.71 -15.40 7.46
CA SER A 128 5.15 -16.74 7.83
C SER A 128 4.62 -17.20 9.21
N CYS A 129 3.81 -16.36 9.87
CA CYS A 129 3.36 -16.58 11.25
C CYS A 129 1.85 -16.82 11.34
N SER A 130 1.20 -17.34 10.28
CA SER A 130 -0.27 -17.52 10.25
C SER A 130 -0.75 -18.43 11.37
N HIS A 131 -0.08 -19.53 11.64
CA HIS A 131 -0.44 -20.46 12.71
C HIS A 131 -0.38 -19.79 14.10
N GLU A 132 0.65 -18.99 14.38
CA GLU A 132 0.75 -18.25 15.65
C GLU A 132 -0.30 -17.14 15.74
N MET A 133 -0.65 -16.53 14.60
CA MET A 133 -1.70 -15.52 14.53
C MET A 133 -3.09 -16.10 14.83
N ASP A 134 -3.34 -17.35 14.48
CA ASP A 134 -4.59 -18.04 14.80
C ASP A 134 -4.87 -18.14 16.30
N ALA A 135 -3.83 -18.14 17.13
CA ALA A 135 -3.99 -18.07 18.57
C ALA A 135 -4.42 -16.69 19.09
N ILE A 136 -4.24 -15.64 18.28
CA ILE A 136 -4.41 -14.24 18.68
C ILE A 136 -5.68 -13.64 18.08
N TYR A 137 -5.97 -13.94 16.81
CA TYR A 137 -7.05 -13.31 16.06
C TYR A 137 -8.20 -14.27 15.79
N GLY A 138 -9.42 -13.76 15.86
CA GLY A 138 -10.63 -14.47 15.46
C GLY A 138 -10.91 -14.42 13.97
N GLY A 139 -10.25 -13.53 13.24
CA GLY A 139 -10.33 -13.40 11.81
C GLY A 139 -9.25 -12.47 11.24
N ILE A 140 -9.21 -12.38 9.91
CA ILE A 140 -8.28 -11.53 9.17
C ILE A 140 -8.99 -10.67 8.13
N LEU A 141 -8.38 -9.52 7.83
CA LEU A 141 -8.64 -8.67 6.67
C LEU A 141 -7.44 -8.77 5.73
N ALA A 142 -7.60 -9.34 4.57
CA ALA A 142 -6.55 -9.46 3.56
C ALA A 142 -6.76 -8.45 2.44
N LEU A 143 -5.68 -7.88 1.90
CA LEU A 143 -5.73 -6.88 0.83
C LEU A 143 -6.11 -7.47 -0.54
N SER A 144 -6.05 -8.80 -0.68
CA SER A 144 -6.30 -9.52 -1.91
C SER A 144 -6.64 -10.98 -1.61
N GLU A 145 -7.24 -11.67 -2.58
CA GLU A 145 -7.42 -13.13 -2.52
C GLU A 145 -6.09 -13.85 -2.39
N PHE A 146 -5.08 -13.37 -3.10
CA PHE A 146 -3.72 -13.89 -3.00
C PHE A 146 -3.20 -13.90 -1.55
N ILE A 147 -3.31 -12.79 -0.83
CA ILE A 147 -2.88 -12.68 0.58
C ILE A 147 -3.74 -13.55 1.50
N ARG A 148 -5.07 -13.58 1.29
CA ARG A 148 -5.98 -14.44 2.06
C ARG A 148 -5.61 -15.91 1.88
N ASP A 149 -5.46 -16.33 0.63
CA ASP A 149 -5.26 -17.74 0.31
C ASP A 149 -3.85 -18.19 0.71
N ASP A 150 -2.85 -17.29 0.65
CA ASP A 150 -1.51 -17.54 1.18
C ASP A 150 -1.54 -17.74 2.72
N TYR A 151 -2.27 -16.88 3.44
CA TYR A 151 -2.46 -17.03 4.89
C TYR A 151 -3.11 -18.37 5.24
N LEU A 152 -4.16 -18.76 4.53
CA LEU A 152 -4.93 -19.98 4.80
C LEU A 152 -4.18 -21.28 4.46
N LYS A 153 -3.03 -21.24 3.76
CA LYS A 153 -2.20 -22.45 3.51
C LYS A 153 -1.68 -23.09 4.77
N THR A 154 -1.39 -22.29 5.80
CA THR A 154 -0.77 -22.73 7.05
C THR A 154 -1.56 -22.34 8.29
N SER A 155 -2.73 -21.74 8.12
CA SER A 155 -3.68 -21.31 9.15
C SER A 155 -4.79 -22.35 9.34
N GLU A 156 -5.25 -22.49 10.58
CA GLU A 156 -6.46 -23.26 10.94
C GLU A 156 -7.74 -22.40 10.96
N LEU A 157 -7.62 -21.12 10.59
CA LEU A 157 -8.76 -20.19 10.56
C LEU A 157 -9.80 -20.64 9.53
N ASP A 158 -11.07 -20.65 9.94
CA ASP A 158 -12.19 -20.89 9.01
C ASP A 158 -12.21 -19.78 7.94
N ARG A 159 -12.25 -20.17 6.66
CA ARG A 159 -12.28 -19.25 5.50
C ARG A 159 -13.36 -18.17 5.60
N LYS A 160 -14.48 -18.45 6.27
CA LYS A 160 -15.56 -17.47 6.47
C LYS A 160 -15.13 -16.27 7.34
N HIS A 161 -14.07 -16.41 8.13
CA HIS A 161 -13.48 -15.34 8.94
C HIS A 161 -12.23 -14.71 8.30
N ALA A 162 -11.92 -15.08 7.07
CA ALA A 162 -10.83 -14.52 6.27
C ALA A 162 -11.41 -13.61 5.17
N TYR A 163 -11.61 -12.35 5.50
CA TYR A 163 -12.24 -11.35 4.67
C TYR A 163 -11.25 -10.71 3.70
N ILE A 164 -11.77 -10.21 2.58
CA ILE A 164 -11.01 -9.37 1.65
C ILE A 164 -11.45 -7.93 1.84
N LEU A 165 -10.49 -7.07 2.09
CA LEU A 165 -10.65 -5.63 2.15
C LEU A 165 -9.60 -4.99 1.25
N HIS A 166 -9.96 -4.77 -0.01
CA HIS A 166 -9.06 -4.15 -0.97
C HIS A 166 -8.65 -2.74 -0.53
N ASN A 167 -7.40 -2.37 -0.82
CA ASN A 167 -6.94 -1.00 -0.59
C ASN A 167 -7.71 -0.01 -1.46
N CYS A 168 -7.78 1.25 -1.00
CA CYS A 168 -8.41 2.33 -1.74
C CYS A 168 -7.45 3.44 -2.14
N ILE A 169 -7.89 4.24 -3.11
CA ILE A 169 -7.31 5.52 -3.49
C ILE A 169 -8.31 6.66 -3.27
N ASP A 170 -7.83 7.88 -3.24
CA ASP A 170 -8.67 9.07 -3.27
C ASP A 170 -9.11 9.35 -4.71
N THR A 171 -10.28 8.85 -5.10
CA THR A 171 -10.82 9.02 -6.45
C THR A 171 -11.29 10.43 -6.77
N ALA A 172 -11.27 11.36 -5.80
CA ALA A 172 -11.46 12.79 -6.06
C ALA A 172 -10.13 13.47 -6.45
N ARG A 173 -9.01 12.92 -6.00
CA ARG A 173 -7.67 13.44 -6.27
C ARG A 173 -7.01 12.77 -7.48
N PHE A 174 -7.06 11.44 -7.53
CA PHE A 174 -6.56 10.67 -8.67
C PHE A 174 -7.64 10.61 -9.75
N VAL A 175 -7.69 11.66 -10.57
CA VAL A 175 -8.67 11.84 -11.66
C VAL A 175 -7.98 12.15 -12.98
N PRO A 176 -8.58 11.79 -14.12
CA PRO A 176 -8.06 12.17 -15.41
C PRO A 176 -7.96 13.70 -15.53
N GLY A 177 -7.00 14.16 -16.29
CA GLY A 177 -6.79 15.58 -16.55
C GLY A 177 -5.67 15.81 -17.56
N PRO A 178 -5.49 17.04 -18.02
CA PRO A 178 -4.39 17.40 -18.90
C PRO A 178 -3.05 17.24 -18.16
N ALA A 179 -2.00 16.92 -18.90
CA ALA A 179 -0.65 17.00 -18.40
C ALA A 179 -0.27 18.46 -18.14
N ASP A 180 0.43 18.72 -17.04
CA ASP A 180 1.03 20.02 -16.79
C ASP A 180 2.21 20.22 -17.75
N ALA A 181 2.05 21.13 -18.72
CA ALA A 181 3.07 21.43 -19.73
C ALA A 181 4.33 22.06 -19.12
N ALA A 182 4.19 22.87 -18.05
CA ALA A 182 5.32 23.49 -17.38
C ALA A 182 6.12 22.45 -16.60
N LEU A 183 5.47 21.53 -15.87
CA LEU A 183 6.12 20.42 -15.20
C LEU A 183 6.81 19.50 -16.22
N ARG A 184 6.14 19.18 -17.34
CA ARG A 184 6.71 18.34 -18.41
C ARG A 184 7.98 18.97 -18.99
N ALA A 185 7.95 20.27 -19.31
CA ALA A 185 9.10 21.00 -19.81
C ALA A 185 10.23 21.12 -18.79
N SER A 186 9.92 21.34 -17.50
CA SER A 186 10.92 21.40 -16.43
C SER A 186 11.67 20.09 -16.22
N LEU A 187 11.03 18.96 -16.55
CA LEU A 187 11.64 17.63 -16.56
C LEU A 187 12.43 17.33 -17.85
N GLY A 188 12.43 18.26 -18.82
CA GLY A 188 13.14 18.13 -20.08
C GLY A 188 12.46 17.25 -21.12
N PHE A 189 11.15 17.02 -21.00
CA PHE A 189 10.38 16.28 -21.99
C PHE A 189 9.69 17.20 -22.99
N ALA A 190 9.82 16.87 -24.27
CA ALA A 190 9.12 17.53 -25.35
C ALA A 190 7.63 17.13 -25.42
N PRO A 191 6.75 17.94 -26.02
CA PRO A 191 5.34 17.61 -26.17
C PRO A 191 5.08 16.26 -26.85
N GLU A 192 5.91 15.92 -27.83
CA GLU A 192 5.83 14.69 -28.64
C GLU A 192 6.47 13.46 -27.99
N ASP A 193 7.18 13.60 -26.88
CA ASP A 193 7.78 12.48 -26.18
C ASP A 193 6.72 11.53 -25.60
N PHE A 194 6.98 10.25 -25.65
CA PHE A 194 6.20 9.22 -24.98
C PHE A 194 6.84 8.89 -23.63
N VAL A 195 6.19 9.33 -22.56
CA VAL A 195 6.75 9.22 -21.22
C VAL A 195 6.22 7.97 -20.50
N VAL A 196 7.13 7.04 -20.23
CA VAL A 196 6.90 5.89 -19.33
C VAL A 196 7.24 6.33 -17.91
N LEU A 197 6.32 6.19 -16.97
CA LEU A 197 6.52 6.53 -15.57
C LEU A 197 6.74 5.25 -14.74
N PHE A 198 7.80 5.22 -13.96
CA PHE A 198 7.96 4.36 -12.80
C PHE A 198 7.75 5.18 -11.52
N CYS A 199 6.97 4.66 -10.59
CA CYS A 199 6.77 5.28 -9.27
C CYS A 199 6.92 4.23 -8.17
N GLY A 200 7.80 4.49 -7.18
CA GLY A 200 7.99 3.59 -6.05
C GLY A 200 9.33 3.71 -5.36
N ARG A 201 9.56 2.82 -4.39
CA ARG A 201 10.89 2.71 -3.75
C ARG A 201 11.92 2.22 -4.76
N LEU A 202 13.11 2.83 -4.73
CA LEU A 202 14.21 2.40 -5.60
C LEU A 202 14.97 1.24 -4.95
N GLU A 203 14.35 0.07 -5.00
CA GLU A 203 14.85 -1.20 -4.44
C GLU A 203 14.82 -2.30 -5.52
N PRO A 204 15.68 -3.34 -5.41
CA PRO A 204 15.76 -4.40 -6.41
C PRO A 204 14.45 -5.14 -6.66
N ASP A 205 13.65 -5.34 -5.61
CA ASP A 205 12.36 -6.01 -5.63
C ASP A 205 11.32 -5.29 -6.49
N LYS A 206 11.46 -3.96 -6.68
CA LYS A 206 10.56 -3.16 -7.52
C LYS A 206 10.89 -3.19 -9.01
N GLY A 207 11.97 -3.88 -9.41
CA GLY A 207 12.27 -4.19 -10.80
C GLY A 207 12.69 -3.01 -11.67
N ILE A 208 13.02 -1.84 -11.08
CA ILE A 208 13.40 -0.64 -11.85
C ILE A 208 14.64 -0.88 -12.74
N HIS A 209 15.59 -1.71 -12.30
CA HIS A 209 16.77 -2.09 -13.11
C HIS A 209 16.36 -2.88 -14.36
N LYS A 210 15.28 -3.70 -14.29
CA LYS A 210 14.73 -4.39 -15.47
C LYS A 210 14.02 -3.43 -16.43
N LEU A 211 13.43 -2.37 -15.91
CA LEU A 211 12.85 -1.34 -16.75
C LEU A 211 13.93 -0.51 -17.45
N LEU A 212 15.04 -0.20 -16.79
CA LEU A 212 16.20 0.44 -17.43
C LEU A 212 16.80 -0.46 -18.53
N GLU A 213 16.98 -1.76 -18.26
CA GLU A 213 17.41 -2.75 -19.27
C GLU A 213 16.41 -2.82 -20.45
N ALA A 214 15.12 -2.70 -20.20
CA ALA A 214 14.12 -2.63 -21.26
C ALA A 214 14.27 -1.36 -22.11
N MET A 215 14.58 -0.22 -21.48
CA MET A 215 14.84 1.05 -22.19
C MET A 215 16.13 1.02 -23.05
N GLU A 216 17.15 0.26 -22.64
CA GLU A 216 18.36 0.02 -23.46
C GLU A 216 18.01 -0.74 -24.76
N ASN A 217 17.05 -1.63 -24.70
CA ASN A 217 16.56 -2.39 -25.88
C ASN A 217 15.61 -1.58 -26.79
N ILE A 218 15.24 -0.36 -26.39
CA ILE A 218 14.40 0.56 -27.16
C ILE A 218 15.28 1.65 -27.78
N HIS A 219 15.26 1.81 -29.10
CA HIS A 219 16.12 2.76 -29.81
C HIS A 219 15.41 4.05 -30.23
N ASP A 220 14.07 4.14 -30.10
CA ASP A 220 13.35 5.40 -30.40
C ASP A 220 13.65 6.45 -29.34
N PRO A 221 14.28 7.60 -29.69
CA PRO A 221 14.66 8.63 -28.75
C PRO A 221 13.48 9.38 -28.14
N ARG A 222 12.27 9.26 -28.70
CA ARG A 222 11.05 9.86 -28.19
C ARG A 222 10.45 9.08 -27.02
N ILE A 223 10.84 7.80 -26.82
CA ILE A 223 10.41 7.02 -25.68
C ILE A 223 11.32 7.36 -24.50
N LYS A 224 10.76 8.03 -23.49
CA LYS A 224 11.42 8.54 -22.30
C LYS A 224 10.98 7.78 -21.06
N LEU A 225 11.81 7.76 -20.04
CA LEU A 225 11.51 7.15 -18.75
C LEU A 225 11.62 8.20 -17.64
N LEU A 226 10.54 8.36 -16.90
CA LEU A 226 10.50 9.18 -15.69
C LEU A 226 10.50 8.26 -14.46
N ILE A 227 11.48 8.43 -13.58
CA ILE A 227 11.62 7.64 -12.35
C ILE A 227 11.31 8.54 -11.16
N VAL A 228 10.18 8.27 -10.51
CA VAL A 228 9.74 8.98 -9.32
C VAL A 228 9.92 8.08 -8.10
N GLY A 229 10.73 8.51 -7.15
CA GLY A 229 10.97 7.76 -5.92
C GLY A 229 12.37 7.90 -5.36
N SER A 230 12.56 7.27 -4.20
CA SER A 230 13.86 7.23 -3.52
C SER A 230 14.02 5.89 -2.80
N PRO A 231 15.27 5.51 -2.41
CA PRO A 231 15.50 4.29 -1.63
C PRO A 231 14.81 4.31 -0.26
N PHE A 232 14.61 5.50 0.31
CA PHE A 232 14.01 5.69 1.62
C PHE A 232 12.97 6.80 1.56
N PHE A 233 11.78 6.56 2.12
CA PHE A 233 10.70 7.56 2.17
C PHE A 233 11.16 8.88 2.80
N GLY A 234 11.07 9.97 2.05
CA GLY A 234 11.38 11.33 2.50
C GLY A 234 12.85 11.60 2.84
N ARG A 235 13.80 10.75 2.42
CA ARG A 235 15.22 10.92 2.65
C ARG A 235 16.00 10.84 1.34
N THR A 236 16.95 11.74 1.16
CA THR A 236 17.88 11.79 0.02
C THR A 236 19.10 10.88 0.21
N GLN A 237 18.98 9.81 1.00
CA GLN A 237 20.11 8.95 1.32
C GLN A 237 20.49 8.09 0.10
N GLN A 238 21.74 8.14 -0.29
CA GLN A 238 22.33 7.31 -1.34
C GLN A 238 22.40 5.83 -0.89
N SER A 239 21.99 4.94 -1.77
CA SER A 239 22.17 3.48 -1.59
C SER A 239 23.11 2.93 -2.65
N PRO A 240 23.79 1.79 -2.40
CA PRO A 240 24.59 1.13 -3.43
C PRO A 240 23.77 0.76 -4.67
N PHE A 241 22.51 0.42 -4.49
CA PHE A 241 21.61 0.10 -5.59
C PHE A 241 21.24 1.33 -6.41
N LEU A 242 20.95 2.47 -5.75
CA LEU A 242 20.67 3.72 -6.46
C LEU A 242 21.84 4.14 -7.35
N ARG A 243 23.10 4.05 -6.85
CA ARG A 243 24.28 4.34 -7.66
C ARG A 243 24.39 3.46 -8.90
N LYS A 244 24.04 2.16 -8.78
CA LYS A 244 24.01 1.26 -9.94
C LYS A 244 22.94 1.65 -10.95
N LEU A 245 21.76 2.07 -10.48
CA LEU A 245 20.70 2.56 -11.36
C LEU A 245 21.10 3.84 -12.10
N GLU A 246 21.73 4.78 -11.39
CA GLU A 246 22.25 6.03 -11.99
C GLU A 246 23.30 5.73 -13.06
N GLN A 247 24.25 4.83 -12.79
CA GLN A 247 25.25 4.38 -13.77
C GLN A 247 24.62 3.71 -15.00
N GLN A 248 23.62 2.85 -14.79
CA GLN A 248 22.90 2.21 -15.89
C GLN A 248 22.14 3.26 -16.72
N ALA A 249 21.54 4.25 -16.07
CA ALA A 249 20.81 5.32 -16.74
C ALA A 249 21.72 6.27 -17.55
N GLU A 250 23.01 6.40 -17.20
CA GLU A 250 23.98 7.21 -17.96
C GLU A 250 24.06 6.79 -19.43
N THR A 251 23.92 5.50 -19.73
CA THR A 251 23.93 4.99 -21.11
C THR A 251 22.73 5.44 -21.92
N LEU A 252 21.64 5.80 -21.26
CA LEU A 252 20.37 6.25 -21.84
C LEU A 252 20.30 7.78 -22.00
N GLY A 253 21.23 8.52 -21.36
CA GLY A 253 21.38 9.97 -21.48
C GLY A 253 20.10 10.75 -21.12
N ASP A 254 19.63 11.57 -22.06
CA ASP A 254 18.45 12.43 -21.87
C ASP A 254 17.12 11.67 -21.88
N ARG A 255 17.14 10.38 -22.19
CA ARG A 255 15.91 9.55 -22.19
C ARG A 255 15.45 9.15 -20.79
N VAL A 256 16.24 9.35 -19.73
CA VAL A 256 15.89 9.00 -18.35
C VAL A 256 15.98 10.22 -17.46
N ARG A 257 14.97 10.41 -16.61
CA ARG A 257 14.94 11.45 -15.59
C ARG A 257 14.57 10.86 -14.23
N PHE A 258 15.32 11.24 -13.21
CA PHE A 258 15.04 10.94 -11.80
C PHE A 258 14.53 12.21 -11.12
N THR A 259 13.42 12.13 -10.39
CA THR A 259 12.93 13.26 -9.59
C THR A 259 13.36 13.18 -8.13
N GLY A 260 13.76 12.00 -7.65
CA GLY A 260 13.84 11.72 -6.24
C GLY A 260 12.43 11.54 -5.64
N TYR A 261 12.31 11.75 -4.33
CA TYR A 261 11.05 11.64 -3.62
C TYR A 261 10.08 12.77 -4.02
N VAL A 262 8.87 12.40 -4.36
CA VAL A 262 7.75 13.32 -4.61
C VAL A 262 6.67 13.05 -3.56
N PRO A 263 6.13 14.08 -2.89
CA PRO A 263 5.01 13.92 -1.97
C PRO A 263 3.80 13.30 -2.66
N ASN A 264 3.06 12.44 -1.94
CA ASN A 264 1.89 11.77 -2.51
C ASN A 264 0.82 12.75 -3.03
N ASP A 265 0.70 13.92 -2.40
CA ASP A 265 -0.28 14.94 -2.83
C ASP A 265 0.02 15.51 -4.22
N SER A 266 1.28 15.49 -4.65
CA SER A 266 1.72 15.92 -5.99
C SER A 266 1.70 14.80 -7.02
N MET A 267 1.56 13.54 -6.61
CA MET A 267 1.63 12.39 -7.52
C MET A 267 0.60 12.41 -8.67
N PRO A 268 -0.64 12.90 -8.51
CA PRO A 268 -1.57 12.98 -9.63
C PRO A 268 -1.04 13.75 -10.85
N GLU A 269 -0.22 14.79 -10.63
CA GLU A 269 0.38 15.57 -11.71
C GLU A 269 1.39 14.74 -12.50
N TYR A 270 2.20 13.94 -11.81
CA TYR A 270 3.17 13.03 -12.42
C TYR A 270 2.49 11.89 -13.17
N TYR A 271 1.41 11.34 -12.63
CA TYR A 271 0.61 10.36 -13.38
C TYR A 271 0.02 10.99 -14.64
N ARG A 272 -0.61 12.15 -14.56
CA ARG A 272 -1.20 12.84 -15.72
C ARG A 272 -0.18 13.25 -16.77
N LEU A 273 1.07 13.47 -16.40
CA LEU A 273 2.16 13.78 -17.31
C LEU A 273 2.58 12.56 -18.15
N ALA A 274 2.48 11.36 -17.60
CA ALA A 274 2.91 10.13 -18.25
C ALA A 274 1.92 9.66 -19.33
N ASP A 275 2.41 8.90 -20.31
CA ASP A 275 1.61 8.22 -21.34
C ASP A 275 1.36 6.76 -20.97
N LEU A 276 2.22 6.19 -20.13
CA LEU A 276 2.19 4.81 -19.65
C LEU A 276 2.78 4.75 -18.24
N VAL A 277 2.17 3.99 -17.35
CA VAL A 277 2.75 3.70 -16.03
C VAL A 277 3.23 2.26 -15.99
N CYS A 278 4.49 2.05 -15.62
CA CYS A 278 5.11 0.74 -15.53
C CYS A 278 5.35 0.32 -14.08
N VAL A 279 4.84 -0.87 -13.71
CA VAL A 279 4.99 -1.47 -12.37
C VAL A 279 5.69 -2.83 -12.52
N PRO A 280 7.02 -2.85 -12.70
CA PRO A 280 7.78 -4.04 -13.07
C PRO A 280 8.26 -4.86 -11.87
N THR A 281 7.44 -4.97 -10.82
CA THR A 281 7.83 -5.64 -9.56
C THR A 281 8.27 -7.09 -9.76
N LEU A 282 9.30 -7.51 -9.04
CA LEU A 282 9.90 -8.86 -9.13
C LEU A 282 9.53 -9.76 -7.94
N VAL A 283 8.79 -9.22 -6.97
CA VAL A 283 8.31 -9.96 -5.80
C VAL A 283 6.78 -10.00 -5.78
N GLU A 284 6.21 -10.84 -4.93
CA GLU A 284 4.76 -10.91 -4.77
C GLU A 284 4.23 -9.62 -4.15
N GLU A 285 3.41 -8.90 -4.89
CA GLU A 285 2.71 -7.71 -4.40
C GLU A 285 1.40 -8.10 -3.71
N ALA A 286 1.15 -7.51 -2.57
CA ALA A 286 -0.12 -7.72 -1.88
C ALA A 286 -1.28 -7.00 -2.57
N ALA A 287 -1.01 -5.83 -3.14
CA ALA A 287 -1.96 -4.97 -3.85
C ALA A 287 -1.20 -4.01 -4.78
N GLY A 288 -1.84 -3.54 -5.81
CA GLY A 288 -1.23 -2.68 -6.83
C GLY A 288 -1.66 -1.22 -6.74
N LEU A 289 -1.49 -0.53 -5.60
CA LEU A 289 -1.99 0.86 -5.45
C LEU A 289 -1.44 1.83 -6.50
N VAL A 290 -0.15 1.73 -6.86
CA VAL A 290 0.45 2.55 -7.94
C VAL A 290 -0.30 2.35 -9.26
N ALA A 291 -0.70 1.12 -9.57
CA ALA A 291 -1.48 0.82 -10.76
C ALA A 291 -2.89 1.41 -10.68
N VAL A 292 -3.55 1.32 -9.51
CA VAL A 292 -4.89 1.89 -9.30
C VAL A 292 -4.87 3.42 -9.37
N GLU A 293 -3.85 4.07 -8.80
CA GLU A 293 -3.64 5.52 -8.89
C GLU A 293 -3.43 5.97 -10.34
N ALA A 294 -2.60 5.22 -11.10
CA ALA A 294 -2.39 5.45 -12.52
C ALA A 294 -3.69 5.35 -13.33
N MET A 295 -4.45 4.28 -13.10
CA MET A 295 -5.76 4.10 -13.72
C MET A 295 -6.74 5.22 -13.36
N GLY A 296 -6.76 5.65 -12.09
CA GLY A 296 -7.55 6.79 -11.63
C GLY A 296 -7.23 8.07 -12.39
N CYS A 297 -5.96 8.30 -12.70
CA CYS A 297 -5.49 9.42 -13.52
C CYS A 297 -5.64 9.20 -15.03
N GLY A 298 -6.30 8.12 -15.45
CA GLY A 298 -6.52 7.80 -16.86
C GLY A 298 -5.28 7.34 -17.60
N ARG A 299 -4.33 6.69 -16.90
CA ARG A 299 -3.11 6.17 -17.54
C ARG A 299 -3.19 4.66 -17.70
N PRO A 300 -2.89 4.12 -18.89
CA PRO A 300 -2.73 2.68 -19.09
C PRO A 300 -1.58 2.16 -18.25
N VAL A 301 -1.66 0.90 -17.83
CA VAL A 301 -0.68 0.26 -16.95
C VAL A 301 0.01 -0.88 -17.69
N LEU A 302 1.33 -0.96 -17.53
CA LEU A 302 2.15 -2.12 -17.85
C LEU A 302 2.71 -2.66 -16.54
N ALA A 303 2.41 -3.90 -16.20
CA ALA A 303 2.86 -4.47 -14.94
C ALA A 303 3.33 -5.92 -15.10
N THR A 304 4.14 -6.39 -14.17
CA THR A 304 4.43 -7.81 -14.04
C THR A 304 3.27 -8.53 -13.35
N ARG A 305 3.00 -9.76 -13.75
CA ARG A 305 2.03 -10.64 -13.09
C ARG A 305 2.58 -11.09 -11.73
N SER A 306 2.10 -10.48 -10.66
CA SER A 306 2.70 -10.63 -9.33
C SER A 306 1.64 -10.59 -8.23
N GLY A 307 1.59 -11.63 -7.40
CA GLY A 307 0.74 -11.73 -6.22
C GLY A 307 -0.73 -11.34 -6.47
N GLY A 308 -1.22 -10.38 -5.71
CA GLY A 308 -2.57 -9.82 -5.85
C GLY A 308 -2.75 -8.84 -7.02
N MET A 309 -1.69 -8.50 -7.77
CA MET A 309 -1.79 -7.53 -8.88
C MET A 309 -2.86 -7.91 -9.92
N PRO A 310 -3.00 -9.18 -10.36
CA PRO A 310 -4.03 -9.58 -11.33
C PRO A 310 -5.48 -9.39 -10.84
N GLU A 311 -5.71 -9.24 -9.54
CA GLU A 311 -7.05 -8.96 -8.99
C GLU A 311 -7.48 -7.52 -9.22
N TYR A 312 -6.50 -6.61 -9.33
CA TYR A 312 -6.70 -5.18 -9.60
C TYR A 312 -6.64 -4.86 -11.09
N LEU A 313 -5.97 -5.71 -11.87
CA LEU A 313 -5.65 -5.50 -13.28
C LEU A 313 -6.14 -6.67 -14.12
N ASP A 314 -6.84 -6.38 -15.19
CA ASP A 314 -7.19 -7.33 -16.25
C ASP A 314 -6.70 -6.83 -17.62
N GLY A 315 -6.95 -7.56 -18.69
CA GLY A 315 -6.48 -7.19 -20.02
C GLY A 315 -7.15 -5.96 -20.63
N SER A 316 -8.15 -5.38 -19.98
CA SER A 316 -8.88 -4.22 -20.50
C SER A 316 -8.19 -2.88 -20.18
N GLN A 317 -7.46 -2.79 -19.06
CA GLN A 317 -6.79 -1.56 -18.61
C GLN A 317 -5.29 -1.71 -18.41
N ALA A 318 -4.77 -2.94 -18.47
CA ALA A 318 -3.35 -3.21 -18.25
C ALA A 318 -2.81 -4.28 -19.21
N VAL A 319 -1.53 -4.15 -19.52
CA VAL A 319 -0.73 -5.24 -20.10
C VAL A 319 0.03 -5.91 -18.95
N LEU A 320 -0.17 -7.21 -18.76
CA LEU A 320 0.53 -8.00 -17.77
C LEU A 320 1.58 -8.88 -18.45
N VAL A 321 2.85 -8.70 -18.10
CA VAL A 321 3.98 -9.52 -18.53
C VAL A 321 4.37 -10.50 -17.44
N ASP A 322 5.00 -11.60 -17.82
CA ASP A 322 5.45 -12.59 -16.85
C ASP A 322 6.69 -12.08 -16.09
N ARG A 323 6.74 -12.40 -14.82
CA ARG A 323 7.84 -12.01 -13.93
C ARG A 323 9.09 -12.86 -14.13
N ASP A 324 8.95 -14.03 -14.76
CA ASP A 324 10.01 -14.98 -14.99
C ASP A 324 10.62 -14.83 -16.41
N GLY A 325 11.84 -15.28 -16.58
CA GLY A 325 12.54 -15.26 -17.85
C GLY A 325 13.04 -13.87 -18.27
N ASN A 326 12.84 -13.50 -19.52
CA ASN A 326 13.32 -12.22 -20.07
C ASN A 326 12.33 -11.06 -19.79
N VAL A 327 12.26 -10.62 -18.54
CA VAL A 327 11.37 -9.52 -18.11
C VAL A 327 11.66 -8.24 -18.92
N ALA A 328 12.93 -7.87 -19.09
CA ALA A 328 13.30 -6.66 -19.81
C ALA A 328 12.86 -6.71 -21.28
N GLY A 329 13.02 -7.85 -21.94
CA GLY A 329 12.53 -8.06 -23.31
C GLY A 329 11.02 -7.94 -23.43
N GLN A 330 10.27 -8.53 -22.50
CA GLN A 330 8.80 -8.42 -22.46
C GLN A 330 8.36 -6.96 -22.22
N LEU A 331 9.00 -6.24 -21.28
CA LEU A 331 8.72 -4.84 -21.01
C LEU A 331 9.01 -3.97 -22.25
N SER A 332 10.16 -4.15 -22.89
CA SER A 332 10.52 -3.36 -24.09
C SER A 332 9.55 -3.60 -25.25
N PHE A 333 9.13 -4.84 -25.44
CA PHE A 333 8.10 -5.17 -26.44
C PHE A 333 6.77 -4.50 -26.15
N ALA A 334 6.29 -4.60 -24.90
CA ALA A 334 5.02 -4.02 -24.48
C ALA A 334 5.04 -2.48 -24.54
N ILE A 335 6.15 -1.83 -24.15
CA ILE A 335 6.31 -0.37 -24.26
C ILE A 335 6.20 0.07 -25.72
N ARG A 336 6.94 -0.57 -26.64
CA ARG A 336 6.89 -0.23 -28.07
C ARG A 336 5.50 -0.47 -28.65
N MET A 337 4.89 -1.61 -28.35
CA MET A 337 3.53 -1.94 -28.78
C MET A 337 2.53 -0.87 -28.34
N LEU A 338 2.60 -0.47 -27.06
CA LEU A 338 1.72 0.59 -26.53
C LEU A 338 2.04 1.97 -27.12
N TYR A 339 3.28 2.28 -27.42
CA TYR A 339 3.69 3.50 -28.11
C TYR A 339 3.09 3.58 -29.51
N GLU A 340 3.12 2.49 -30.28
CA GLU A 340 2.63 2.39 -31.66
C GLU A 340 1.10 2.35 -31.78
N HIS A 341 0.37 2.04 -30.67
CA HIS A 341 -1.08 1.87 -30.67
C HIS A 341 -1.82 2.86 -29.76
N PRO A 342 -1.93 4.15 -30.14
CA PRO A 342 -2.61 5.18 -29.34
C PRO A 342 -4.08 4.85 -29.06
N ASP A 343 -4.79 4.21 -29.99
CA ASP A 343 -6.19 3.82 -29.79
C ASP A 343 -6.33 2.77 -28.69
N LEU A 344 -5.41 1.81 -28.60
CA LEU A 344 -5.38 0.85 -27.52
C LEU A 344 -5.15 1.55 -26.17
N ARG A 345 -4.21 2.49 -26.10
CA ARG A 345 -3.99 3.28 -24.87
C ARG A 345 -5.23 4.05 -24.44
N ALA A 346 -5.97 4.64 -25.39
CA ALA A 346 -7.21 5.35 -25.11
C ALA A 346 -8.30 4.43 -24.54
N GLN A 347 -8.43 3.22 -25.12
CA GLN A 347 -9.34 2.20 -24.60
C GLN A 347 -8.94 1.74 -23.19
N MET A 348 -7.67 1.44 -22.98
CA MET A 348 -7.13 1.06 -21.66
C MET A 348 -7.33 2.17 -20.62
N SER A 349 -7.12 3.45 -20.98
CA SER A 349 -7.37 4.60 -20.13
C SER A 349 -8.83 4.65 -19.68
N THR A 350 -9.78 4.54 -20.62
CA THR A 350 -11.21 4.56 -20.32
C THR A 350 -11.62 3.41 -19.40
N ALA A 351 -11.15 2.20 -19.66
CA ALA A 351 -11.39 1.03 -18.83
C ALA A 351 -10.76 1.20 -17.43
N GLY A 352 -9.54 1.74 -17.37
CA GLY A 352 -8.80 1.99 -16.14
C GLY A 352 -9.52 2.94 -15.19
N VAL A 353 -10.01 4.07 -15.70
CA VAL A 353 -10.78 5.04 -14.90
C VAL A 353 -12.03 4.39 -14.30
N LYS A 354 -12.75 3.60 -15.08
CA LYS A 354 -13.93 2.86 -14.58
C LYS A 354 -13.55 1.84 -13.50
N THR A 355 -12.44 1.13 -13.70
CA THR A 355 -11.94 0.14 -12.73
C THR A 355 -11.49 0.81 -11.42
N ALA A 356 -10.77 1.94 -11.49
CA ALA A 356 -10.29 2.67 -10.32
C ALA A 356 -11.41 3.11 -9.37
N GLN A 357 -12.63 3.38 -9.88
CA GLN A 357 -13.78 3.74 -9.05
C GLN A 357 -14.22 2.62 -8.09
N ARG A 358 -13.90 1.36 -8.39
CA ARG A 358 -14.16 0.23 -7.51
C ARG A 358 -13.31 0.26 -6.25
N TYR A 359 -12.21 1.00 -6.28
CA TYR A 359 -11.23 1.15 -5.20
C TYR A 359 -11.29 2.55 -4.56
N SER A 360 -12.47 3.19 -4.57
CA SER A 360 -12.68 4.47 -3.91
C SER A 360 -12.66 4.33 -2.38
N SER A 361 -12.35 5.43 -1.67
CA SER A 361 -12.41 5.49 -0.21
C SER A 361 -13.80 5.18 0.34
N ALA A 362 -14.86 5.63 -0.34
CA ALA A 362 -16.24 5.33 0.03
C ALA A 362 -16.54 3.83 -0.04
N ARG A 363 -16.12 3.16 -1.13
CA ARG A 363 -16.28 1.72 -1.27
C ARG A 363 -15.51 0.94 -0.22
N PHE A 364 -14.27 1.33 0.02
CA PHE A 364 -13.43 0.75 1.08
C PHE A 364 -14.12 0.83 2.44
N TYR A 365 -14.71 1.98 2.76
CA TYR A 365 -15.44 2.18 4.01
C TYR A 365 -16.69 1.30 4.09
N ASP A 366 -17.50 1.24 3.03
CA ASP A 366 -18.70 0.40 3.01
C ASP A 366 -18.35 -1.10 3.14
N ASP A 367 -17.30 -1.57 2.48
CA ASP A 367 -16.81 -2.94 2.63
C ASP A 367 -16.27 -3.20 4.03
N PHE A 368 -15.54 -2.26 4.62
CA PHE A 368 -15.08 -2.34 6.01
C PHE A 368 -16.26 -2.45 6.99
N VAL A 369 -17.25 -1.57 6.88
CA VAL A 369 -18.46 -1.59 7.71
C VAL A 369 -19.18 -2.91 7.57
N ARG A 370 -19.40 -3.40 6.35
CA ARG A 370 -20.02 -4.69 6.09
C ARG A 370 -19.29 -5.84 6.80
N ILE A 371 -17.96 -5.86 6.72
CA ILE A 371 -17.13 -6.87 7.39
C ILE A 371 -17.25 -6.76 8.91
N VAL A 372 -17.23 -5.55 9.46
CA VAL A 372 -17.40 -5.31 10.90
C VAL A 372 -18.73 -5.88 11.40
N TYR A 373 -19.82 -5.63 10.69
CA TYR A 373 -21.13 -6.14 11.05
C TYR A 373 -21.25 -7.66 10.87
N ASP A 374 -20.69 -8.22 9.80
CA ASP A 374 -20.70 -9.67 9.56
C ASP A 374 -19.89 -10.42 10.62
N PHE A 375 -18.67 -10.00 10.86
CA PHE A 375 -17.83 -10.59 11.90
C PHE A 375 -18.39 -10.36 13.31
N GLY A 376 -18.91 -9.16 13.60
CA GLY A 376 -19.55 -8.82 14.87
C GLY A 376 -20.86 -9.58 15.11
N GLY A 377 -21.65 -9.81 14.07
CA GLY A 377 -22.91 -10.57 14.16
C GLY A 377 -22.72 -12.00 14.67
N HIS A 378 -21.60 -12.62 14.36
CA HIS A 378 -21.22 -13.91 14.93
C HIS A 378 -20.90 -13.84 16.44
N LEU A 379 -20.48 -12.67 16.94
CA LEU A 379 -20.22 -12.44 18.37
C LEU A 379 -21.50 -12.15 19.14
N TRP A 380 -22.43 -11.38 18.54
CA TRP A 380 -23.67 -10.95 19.20
C TRP A 380 -24.74 -12.03 19.25
N ASN A 381 -24.72 -12.97 18.29
CA ASN A 381 -25.67 -14.08 18.20
C ASN A 381 -25.19 -15.39 18.86
N SER A 382 -23.98 -15.43 19.42
CA SER A 382 -23.52 -16.59 20.20
C SER A 382 -24.09 -16.50 21.61
N PRO A 383 -24.78 -17.55 22.14
CA PRO A 383 -25.17 -17.56 23.54
C PRO A 383 -23.94 -17.38 24.39
N SER A 384 -23.95 -16.39 25.28
CA SER A 384 -22.91 -16.16 26.27
C SER A 384 -22.64 -17.47 27.03
N SER A 385 -21.54 -18.13 26.73
CA SER A 385 -20.94 -19.06 27.68
C SER A 385 -20.33 -18.21 28.80
N VAL A 386 -21.09 -18.11 29.89
CA VAL A 386 -20.69 -17.67 31.20
C VAL A 386 -19.51 -18.49 31.68
#